data_e665952bc09933004f507ae4409162a4
#
_entry.id   e665952bc09933004f507ae4409162a4
#
_cell.length_a   1.000
_cell.length_b   1.000
_cell.length_c   1.000
_cell.angle_alpha   90.00
_cell.angle_beta   90.00
_cell.angle_gamma   90.00
#
_symmetry.space_group_name_H-M   'P 1'
#
loop_
_entity.id
_entity.type
_entity.pdbx_description
1 polymer ?
#
loop_
_entity_poly.entity_id
_entity_poly.type
_entity_poly.pdbx_seq_one_letter_code
_entity_poly.pdbx_strand_id
1 'polypeptide(L)' 'MAEVGTVKWFNNDKGYGFIKRDSGEDVFVHHTAIQSSGYRTLNEGEKVEFEVKQGPKGLQAENVRRVGEGQQATG' A
#
# COMPACT_ATOMS: atom_id res chain seq x y z
N MET A 1 6.00 -0.03 -12.90
CA MET A 1 4.66 0.48 -13.22
C MET A 1 3.76 0.28 -12.02
N ALA A 2 2.90 1.25 -11.78
CA ALA A 2 1.99 1.17 -10.66
C ALA A 2 0.87 0.18 -10.91
N GLU A 3 0.42 -0.48 -9.86
CA GLU A 3 -0.72 -1.37 -9.94
C GLU A 3 -1.62 -1.12 -8.73
N VAL A 4 -2.81 -1.67 -8.75
CA VAL A 4 -3.80 -1.47 -7.69
C VAL A 4 -4.00 -2.78 -6.94
N GLY A 5 -4.14 -2.66 -5.63
CA GLY A 5 -4.43 -3.81 -4.78
C GLY A 5 -5.28 -3.40 -3.61
N THR A 6 -5.50 -4.35 -2.71
CA THR A 6 -6.32 -4.13 -1.53
C THR A 6 -5.49 -4.42 -0.28
N VAL A 7 -5.55 -3.53 0.69
CA VAL A 7 -4.83 -3.73 1.95
C VAL A 7 -5.40 -4.95 2.67
N LYS A 8 -4.56 -5.94 2.90
CA LYS A 8 -4.96 -7.15 3.59
C LYS A 8 -5.02 -6.90 5.10
N TRP A 9 -3.96 -6.30 5.62
CA TRP A 9 -3.90 -5.81 6.99
C TRP A 9 -2.71 -4.90 7.15
N PHE A 10 -2.75 -4.06 8.16
CA PHE A 10 -1.64 -3.15 8.44
C PHE A 10 -1.58 -2.93 9.95
N ASN A 11 -0.38 -3.07 10.52
CA ASN A 11 -0.15 -2.87 11.95
C ASN A 11 0.46 -1.49 12.15
N ASN A 12 -0.32 -0.58 12.70
CA ASN A 12 0.12 0.80 12.88
C ASN A 12 1.25 0.93 13.89
N ASP A 13 1.25 0.07 14.90
CA ASP A 13 2.29 0.12 15.93
C ASP A 13 3.64 -0.30 15.39
N LYS A 14 3.66 -1.32 14.56
CA LYS A 14 4.90 -1.85 14.00
C LYS A 14 5.25 -1.18 12.69
N GLY A 15 4.29 -0.56 12.02
CA GLY A 15 4.53 0.19 10.80
C GLY A 15 4.69 -0.65 9.55
N TYR A 16 4.02 -1.80 9.48
CA TYR A 16 4.07 -2.62 8.27
C TYR A 16 2.80 -3.45 8.12
N GLY A 17 2.63 -3.99 6.93
CA GLY A 17 1.48 -4.83 6.63
C GLY A 17 1.64 -5.49 5.28
N PHE A 18 0.53 -5.94 4.73
CA PHE A 18 0.50 -6.61 3.43
C PHE A 18 -0.63 -6.08 2.58
N ILE A 19 -0.35 -6.00 1.28
CA ILE A 19 -1.33 -5.61 0.28
C ILE A 19 -1.52 -6.81 -0.64
N LYS A 20 -2.79 -7.15 -0.91
CA LYS A 20 -3.11 -8.22 -1.82
C LYS A 20 -3.22 -7.65 -3.23
N ARG A 21 -2.42 -8.16 -4.14
CA ARG A 21 -2.46 -7.75 -5.54
C ARG A 21 -3.70 -8.35 -6.21
N ASP A 22 -4.13 -7.73 -7.29
CA ASP A 22 -5.25 -8.27 -8.06
C ASP A 22 -4.94 -9.67 -8.59
N SER A 23 -3.66 -9.97 -8.82
CA SER A 23 -3.25 -11.30 -9.23
C SER A 23 -3.35 -12.35 -8.13
N GLY A 24 -3.57 -11.92 -6.88
CA GLY A 24 -3.72 -12.82 -5.76
C GLY A 24 -2.51 -12.93 -4.85
N GLU A 25 -1.38 -12.39 -5.26
CA GLU A 25 -0.16 -12.42 -4.45
C GLU A 25 -0.18 -11.32 -3.41
N ASP A 26 0.44 -11.60 -2.26
CA ASP A 26 0.61 -10.60 -1.22
C ASP A 26 1.96 -9.93 -1.38
N VAL A 27 2.00 -8.61 -1.14
CA VAL A 27 3.26 -7.87 -1.13
C VAL A 27 3.39 -7.17 0.22
N PHE A 28 4.61 -7.13 0.71
CA PHE A 28 4.94 -6.47 1.96
C PHE A 28 4.92 -4.95 1.77
N VAL A 29 4.40 -4.23 2.75
CA VAL A 29 4.42 -2.77 2.72
C VAL A 29 4.89 -2.26 4.07
N HIS A 30 5.86 -1.31 4.03
CA HIS A 30 6.35 -0.64 5.22
C HIS A 30 5.82 0.79 5.22
N HIS A 31 5.66 1.39 6.41
CA HIS A 31 5.08 2.73 6.49
C HIS A 31 5.89 3.77 5.71
N THR A 32 7.20 3.54 5.57
CA THR A 32 8.03 4.47 4.81
C THR A 32 7.71 4.46 3.33
N ALA A 33 7.03 3.43 2.84
CA ALA A 33 6.63 3.35 1.44
C ALA A 33 5.32 4.06 1.16
N ILE A 34 4.61 4.49 2.19
CA ILE A 34 3.31 5.14 2.04
C ILE A 34 3.52 6.63 1.80
N GLN A 35 2.98 7.13 0.70
CA GLN A 35 3.05 8.54 0.36
C GLN A 35 1.83 9.24 0.93
N SER A 36 2.06 10.00 1.99
CA SER A 36 1.00 10.70 2.68
C SER A 36 1.58 11.93 3.36
N SER A 37 0.81 12.98 3.42
CA SER A 37 1.24 14.20 4.10
C SER A 37 0.98 14.14 5.60
N GLY A 38 0.26 13.14 6.06
CA GLY A 38 -0.04 12.97 7.47
C GLY A 38 0.40 11.62 7.97
N TYR A 39 -0.49 10.90 8.60
CA TYR A 39 -0.19 9.58 9.11
C TYR A 39 0.10 8.62 7.97
N ARG A 40 1.15 7.84 8.13
CA ARG A 40 1.52 6.81 7.17
C ARG A 40 0.91 5.49 7.62
N THR A 41 -0.37 5.36 7.40
CA THR A 41 -1.12 4.19 7.83
C THR A 41 -2.08 3.76 6.73
N LEU A 42 -2.47 2.50 6.77
CA LEU A 42 -3.44 1.94 5.83
C LEU A 42 -4.52 1.21 6.61
N ASN A 43 -5.70 1.17 6.03
CA ASN A 43 -6.84 0.48 6.64
C ASN A 43 -7.12 -0.81 5.88
N GLU A 44 -7.47 -1.84 6.63
CA GLU A 44 -7.83 -3.13 6.06
C GLU A 44 -8.96 -2.97 5.05
N GLY A 45 -8.80 -3.58 3.88
CA GLY A 45 -9.80 -3.50 2.81
C GLY A 45 -9.70 -2.26 1.93
N GLU A 46 -8.79 -1.37 2.24
CA GLU A 46 -8.63 -0.13 1.49
C GLU A 46 -7.93 -0.38 0.15
N LYS A 47 -8.39 0.30 -0.90
CA LYS A 47 -7.74 0.22 -2.21
C LYS A 47 -6.58 1.17 -2.28
N VAL A 48 -5.45 0.67 -2.75
CA VAL A 48 -4.23 1.46 -2.86
C VAL A 48 -3.56 1.21 -4.20
N GLU A 49 -2.83 2.21 -4.65
CA GLU A 49 -1.99 2.12 -5.84
C GLU A 49 -0.54 2.06 -5.38
N PHE A 50 0.25 1.21 -5.99
CA PHE A 50 1.62 1.02 -5.55
C PHE A 50 2.46 0.42 -6.66
N GLU A 51 3.78 0.45 -6.46
CA GLU A 51 4.74 -0.19 -7.34
C GLU A 51 5.33 -1.39 -6.61
N VAL A 52 5.67 -2.44 -7.36
CA VAL A 52 6.22 -3.66 -6.78
C VAL A 52 7.72 -3.69 -7.04
N LYS A 53 8.46 -3.99 -5.98
CA LYS A 53 9.91 -4.08 -6.03
C LYS A 53 10.34 -5.38 -5.38
N GLN A 54 11.38 -6.01 -5.93
CA GLN A 54 11.98 -7.20 -5.35
C GLN A 54 12.82 -6.78 -4.15
N GLY A 55 12.45 -7.25 -2.98
CA GLY A 55 13.18 -6.96 -1.76
C GLY A 55 13.89 -8.20 -1.21
N PRO A 56 14.63 -8.04 -0.12
CA PRO A 56 15.36 -9.18 0.47
C PRO A 56 14.45 -10.28 1.01
N LYS A 57 13.24 -9.92 1.37
CA LYS A 57 12.28 -10.90 1.91
C LYS A 57 11.20 -11.25 0.92
N GLY A 58 11.31 -10.80 -0.33
CA GLY A 58 10.31 -11.03 -1.35
C GLY A 58 9.82 -9.72 -1.93
N LEU A 59 8.62 -9.75 -2.49
CA LEU A 59 8.06 -8.57 -3.13
C LEU A 59 7.65 -7.53 -2.11
N GLN A 60 7.97 -6.27 -2.40
CA GLN A 60 7.64 -5.13 -1.54
C GLN A 60 6.91 -4.08 -2.34
N ALA A 61 5.99 -3.37 -1.68
CA ALA A 61 5.28 -2.25 -2.28
C ALA A 61 6.05 -0.96 -2.02
N GLU A 62 6.06 -0.08 -3.03
CA GLU A 62 6.67 1.24 -2.94
C GLU A 62 5.70 2.27 -3.47
N ASN A 63 5.89 3.52 -3.04
CA ASN A 63 5.09 4.64 -3.53
C ASN A 63 3.60 4.36 -3.41
N VAL A 64 3.21 3.90 -2.22
CA VAL A 64 1.84 3.49 -1.95
C VAL A 64 0.96 4.71 -1.75
N ARG A 65 -0.17 4.76 -2.45
CA ARG A 65 -1.13 5.86 -2.36
C ARG A 65 -2.54 5.30 -2.29
N ARG A 66 -3.40 6.01 -1.58
CA ARG A 66 -4.82 5.65 -1.54
C ARG A 66 -5.50 6.13 -2.81
N VAL A 67 -6.14 5.20 -3.48
CA VAL A 67 -6.79 5.52 -4.76
C VAL A 67 -7.97 6.47 -4.55
N GLY A 68 -8.78 6.19 -3.56
CA GLY A 68 -9.98 6.99 -3.32
C GLY A 68 -9.70 8.43 -2.97
N GLU A 69 -8.67 8.66 -2.16
CA GLU A 69 -8.34 10.02 -1.73
C GLU A 69 -7.88 10.90 -2.87
N GLY A 70 -7.11 10.31 -3.79
CA GLY A 70 -6.65 11.07 -4.93
C GLY A 70 -7.79 11.57 -5.77
N GLN A 71 -8.81 10.78 -5.92
CA GLN A 71 -9.98 11.17 -6.71
C GLN A 71 -10.79 12.23 -6.00
N GLN A 72 -10.91 12.14 -4.70
CA GLN A 72 -11.68 13.11 -3.94
C GLN A 72 -11.04 14.49 -4.00
N ALA A 73 -9.74 14.55 -4.04
CA ALA A 73 -9.05 15.83 -4.09
C ALA A 73 -9.37 16.59 -5.35
N THR A 74 -9.73 15.92 -6.42
CA THR A 74 -10.04 16.57 -7.68
C THR A 74 -11.53 16.76 -7.91
N GLY A 75 -12.34 16.13 -7.10
CA GLY A 75 -13.80 16.21 -7.25
C GLY A 75 -14.42 17.37 -6.48
#